data_74ed06c22c9449ef9f97cb6f138593b7
#
_entry.id   74ed06c22c9449ef9f97cb6f138593b7
#
_cell.length_a   1.000
_cell.length_b   1.000
_cell.length_c   1.000
_cell.angle_alpha   90.00
_cell.angle_beta   90.00
_cell.angle_gamma   90.00
#
_symmetry.space_group_name_H-M   'P 1'
#
loop_
_entity.id
_entity.type
_entity.pdbx_description
1 polymer ?
#
loop_
_entity_poly.entity_id
_entity_poly.type
_entity_poly.pdbx_seq_one_letter_code
_entity_poly.pdbx_strand_id
1 'polypeptide(L)'
;MTNYTTLNHNLKRGILKFSEKISKNLSIPHQRFVTQMLFGVLSSNDSKLSSIGRCLNEKISLKKVIERLSRNLKTFEDGEILFKNYLKTVKSVIGDKSLLVIDGGDITKPCATKMEDISIVRDGSTGEYKNGYYTMGITALSSERKLPIPVYTRVYTSEEKNFISEDDEVLKGLKFLSKTFGKGNIRTFDRGFDNNRYYQYLLSNKEKFVIRAKKNRDVIYKGKKINILKLANKFKGKYSLKYTKKNGFKADCKVSVIPIKLVCRPNDELNLVVCYGFGKEPMLLISNLKSDDKRLSTAIVKVYLMRWRIEEYYRFKKQQFNLEDLRVRSLNSIRNLELIITIAVGYIGFVSEKYEERVTVMQLM
;
A
#
# COMPACT_ATOMS: atom_id res chain seq x y z
N MET A 1 8.01 37.19 2.56
CA MET A 1 9.06 36.18 2.78
C MET A 1 8.59 35.26 3.91
N THR A 2 8.27 34.03 3.64
CA THR A 2 7.89 33.06 4.66
C THR A 2 9.12 32.79 5.52
N ASN A 3 8.99 33.02 6.83
CA ASN A 3 10.12 32.87 7.75
C ASN A 3 10.42 31.35 7.90
N TYR A 4 11.43 30.85 7.18
CA TYR A 4 11.85 29.44 7.18
C TYR A 4 12.08 28.86 8.59
N THR A 5 12.54 29.69 9.52
CA THR A 5 12.74 29.29 10.91
C THR A 5 11.42 28.94 11.60
N THR A 6 10.39 29.74 11.41
CA THR A 6 9.04 29.51 11.95
C THR A 6 8.41 28.24 11.35
N LEU A 7 8.66 28.01 10.06
CA LEU A 7 8.12 26.86 9.36
C LEU A 7 8.77 25.54 9.84
N ASN A 8 10.10 25.51 9.97
CA ASN A 8 10.84 24.38 10.51
C ASN A 8 10.42 24.06 11.95
N HIS A 9 10.20 25.08 12.78
CA HIS A 9 9.70 24.93 14.14
C HIS A 9 8.29 24.32 14.15
N ASN A 10 7.40 24.76 13.26
CA ASN A 10 6.04 24.24 13.14
C ASN A 10 6.01 22.79 12.66
N LEU A 11 6.88 22.41 11.71
CA LEU A 11 7.03 21.03 11.23
C LEU A 11 7.51 20.12 12.34
N LYS A 12 8.57 20.50 13.05
CA LYS A 12 9.10 19.76 14.20
C LYS A 12 8.01 19.55 15.26
N ARG A 13 7.29 20.62 15.62
CA ARG A 13 6.17 20.55 16.57
C ARG A 13 5.05 19.62 16.08
N GLY A 14 4.75 19.63 14.79
CA GLY A 14 3.78 18.74 14.17
C GLY A 14 4.17 17.25 14.30
N ILE A 15 5.44 16.92 14.02
CA ILE A 15 5.98 15.56 14.16
C ILE A 15 5.91 15.12 15.62
N LEU A 16 6.32 15.96 16.58
CA LEU A 16 6.28 15.64 18.00
C LEU A 16 4.85 15.36 18.47
N LYS A 17 3.89 16.24 18.17
CA LYS A 17 2.48 16.03 18.52
C LYS A 17 1.88 14.77 17.89
N PHE A 18 2.27 14.45 16.66
CA PHE A 18 1.84 13.21 16.02
C PHE A 18 2.44 11.99 16.70
N SER A 19 3.76 12.04 17.01
CA SER A 19 4.46 10.97 17.73
C SER A 19 3.83 10.68 19.10
N GLU A 20 3.49 11.71 19.87
CA GLU A 20 2.80 11.59 21.17
C GLU A 20 1.47 10.84 21.01
N LYS A 21 0.67 11.20 20.01
CA LYS A 21 -0.62 10.53 19.77
C LYS A 21 -0.48 9.06 19.42
N ILE A 22 0.46 8.72 18.53
CA ILE A 22 0.61 7.34 18.07
C ILE A 22 1.34 6.46 19.09
N SER A 23 2.19 7.02 19.94
CA SER A 23 2.91 6.28 20.98
C SER A 23 2.17 6.24 22.32
N LYS A 24 0.92 6.69 22.37
CA LYS A 24 0.08 6.62 23.58
C LYS A 24 -0.03 5.17 24.07
N ASN A 25 0.12 4.98 25.38
CA ASN A 25 0.11 3.69 26.10
C ASN A 25 1.35 2.80 25.85
N LEU A 26 2.40 3.32 25.21
CA LEU A 26 3.71 2.69 25.22
C LEU A 26 4.49 3.11 26.47
N SER A 27 5.52 2.33 26.82
CA SER A 27 6.47 2.74 27.87
C SER A 27 7.22 4.02 27.51
N ILE A 28 7.66 4.81 28.49
CA ILE A 28 8.40 6.06 28.24
C ILE A 28 9.64 5.85 27.32
N PRO A 29 10.47 4.80 27.52
CA PRO A 29 11.56 4.51 26.58
C PRO A 29 11.08 4.25 25.16
N HIS A 30 9.99 3.52 24.97
CA HIS A 30 9.44 3.25 23.63
C HIS A 30 8.79 4.50 23.00
N GLN A 31 8.14 5.36 23.79
CA GLN A 31 7.65 6.66 23.27
C GLN A 31 8.80 7.52 22.75
N ARG A 32 9.88 7.62 23.52
CA ARG A 32 11.11 8.33 23.10
C ARG A 32 11.71 7.73 21.83
N PHE A 33 11.83 6.42 21.79
CA PHE A 33 12.34 5.70 20.62
C PHE A 33 11.52 5.97 19.36
N VAL A 34 10.18 5.84 19.43
CA VAL A 34 9.28 6.11 18.29
C VAL A 34 9.42 7.57 17.84
N THR A 35 9.47 8.52 18.77
CA THR A 35 9.63 9.95 18.45
C THR A 35 10.97 10.21 17.77
N GLN A 36 12.08 9.66 18.30
CA GLN A 36 13.40 9.80 17.71
C GLN A 36 13.48 9.21 16.31
N MET A 37 12.96 8.00 16.12
CA MET A 37 12.97 7.34 14.81
C MET A 37 12.11 8.08 13.80
N LEU A 38 10.88 8.46 14.15
CA LEU A 38 9.99 9.17 13.22
C LEU A 38 10.55 10.55 12.85
N PHE A 39 11.05 11.30 13.83
CA PHE A 39 11.70 12.59 13.58
C PHE A 39 12.94 12.41 12.72
N GLY A 40 13.79 11.44 13.04
CA GLY A 40 15.03 11.19 12.31
C GLY A 40 14.80 10.75 10.86
N VAL A 41 13.84 9.83 10.61
CA VAL A 41 13.45 9.41 9.26
C VAL A 41 12.92 10.59 8.43
N LEU A 42 12.00 11.37 8.99
CA LEU A 42 11.40 12.53 8.30
C LEU A 42 12.40 13.67 8.07
N SER A 43 13.41 13.83 8.94
CA SER A 43 14.41 14.90 8.81
C SER A 43 15.59 14.51 7.92
N SER A 44 15.96 13.22 7.89
CA SER A 44 17.08 12.74 7.08
C SER A 44 16.67 12.29 5.69
N ASN A 45 15.40 12.04 5.45
CA ASN A 45 14.90 11.35 4.26
C ASN A 45 15.66 10.04 3.98
N ASP A 46 16.03 9.29 5.03
CA ASP A 46 16.85 8.10 4.90
C ASP A 46 16.45 7.02 5.92
N SER A 47 16.64 5.76 5.56
CA SER A 47 16.44 4.59 6.42
C SER A 47 17.68 4.21 7.23
N LYS A 48 18.85 4.77 6.92
CA LYS A 48 20.11 4.47 7.61
C LYS A 48 20.14 5.08 9.01
N LEU A 49 20.41 4.26 10.01
CA LEU A 49 20.49 4.72 11.39
C LEU A 49 21.58 5.79 11.61
N SER A 50 22.61 5.83 10.76
CA SER A 50 23.64 6.87 10.79
C SER A 50 23.09 8.23 10.37
N SER A 51 22.26 8.29 9.35
CA SER A 51 21.59 9.52 8.89
C SER A 51 20.56 9.99 9.91
N ILE A 52 19.72 9.08 10.40
CA ILE A 52 18.78 9.33 11.49
C ILE A 52 19.50 9.88 12.72
N GLY A 53 20.58 9.22 13.16
CA GLY A 53 21.33 9.61 14.36
C GLY A 53 21.96 10.99 14.26
N ARG A 54 22.44 11.40 13.06
CA ARG A 54 22.96 12.77 12.84
C ARG A 54 21.88 13.83 13.01
N CYS A 55 20.65 13.55 12.52
CA CYS A 55 19.51 14.48 12.64
C CYS A 55 19.05 14.66 14.09
N LEU A 56 19.29 13.69 14.99
CA LEU A 56 18.95 13.82 16.41
C LEU A 56 19.85 14.81 17.14
N ASN A 57 21.05 15.08 16.64
CA ASN A 57 22.00 16.06 17.18
C ASN A 57 22.20 15.95 18.70
N GLU A 58 22.44 14.73 19.20
CA GLU A 58 22.62 14.46 20.62
C GLU A 58 24.07 14.73 21.08
N LYS A 59 24.26 15.07 22.37
CA LYS A 59 25.58 15.37 22.98
C LYS A 59 26.49 14.14 23.13
N ILE A 60 26.05 12.93 22.74
CA ILE A 60 26.84 11.69 22.80
C ILE A 60 27.39 11.33 21.40
N SER A 61 28.40 10.48 21.33
CA SER A 61 28.97 10.09 20.04
C SER A 61 27.96 9.41 19.15
N LEU A 62 28.03 9.68 17.85
CA LEU A 62 27.13 9.10 16.83
C LEU A 62 27.09 7.57 16.90
N LYS A 63 28.22 6.92 17.19
CA LYS A 63 28.31 5.47 17.36
C LYS A 63 27.35 4.99 18.46
N LYS A 64 27.37 5.64 19.63
CA LYS A 64 26.48 5.29 20.76
C LYS A 64 25.00 5.53 20.42
N VAL A 65 24.69 6.58 19.65
CA VAL A 65 23.31 6.83 19.16
C VAL A 65 22.87 5.69 18.25
N ILE A 66 23.67 5.29 17.26
CA ILE A 66 23.36 4.19 16.33
C ILE A 66 23.18 2.88 17.09
N GLU A 67 24.06 2.53 18.02
CA GLU A 67 23.97 1.31 18.83
C GLU A 67 22.67 1.27 19.64
N ARG A 68 22.29 2.39 20.26
CA ARG A 68 21.02 2.51 21.00
C ARG A 68 19.81 2.34 20.08
N LEU A 69 19.76 3.02 18.94
CA LEU A 69 18.66 2.91 17.97
C LEU A 69 18.56 1.50 17.41
N SER A 70 19.70 0.87 17.09
CA SER A 70 19.73 -0.50 16.58
C SER A 70 19.22 -1.52 17.61
N ARG A 71 19.63 -1.39 18.88
CA ARG A 71 19.14 -2.23 19.98
C ARG A 71 17.64 -2.05 20.17
N ASN A 72 17.17 -0.81 20.22
CA ASN A 72 15.73 -0.54 20.37
C ASN A 72 14.92 -1.10 19.19
N LEU A 73 15.39 -0.97 17.95
CA LEU A 73 14.73 -1.61 16.80
C LEU A 73 14.62 -3.13 16.95
N LYS A 74 15.65 -3.78 17.49
CA LYS A 74 15.65 -5.22 17.69
C LYS A 74 14.67 -5.67 18.77
N THR A 75 14.53 -4.90 19.85
CA THR A 75 13.74 -5.27 21.03
C THR A 75 12.35 -4.62 21.09
N PHE A 76 11.98 -3.79 20.12
CA PHE A 76 10.66 -3.13 20.11
C PHE A 76 9.56 -4.13 19.73
N GLU A 77 8.65 -4.38 20.67
CA GLU A 77 7.55 -5.34 20.55
C GLU A 77 6.17 -4.66 20.45
N ASP A 78 6.09 -3.35 20.70
CA ASP A 78 4.83 -2.59 20.71
C ASP A 78 4.34 -2.15 19.31
N GLY A 79 4.84 -2.76 18.25
CA GLY A 79 4.49 -2.40 16.85
C GLY A 79 3.00 -2.43 16.56
N GLU A 80 2.27 -3.40 17.10
CA GLU A 80 0.81 -3.50 16.92
C GLU A 80 0.05 -2.36 17.61
N ILE A 81 0.45 -2.01 18.84
CA ILE A 81 -0.17 -0.91 19.59
C ILE A 81 0.11 0.41 18.87
N LEU A 82 1.36 0.62 18.47
CA LEU A 82 1.79 1.79 17.70
C LEU A 82 0.98 1.95 16.42
N PHE A 83 0.86 0.87 15.63
CA PHE A 83 0.13 0.91 14.36
C PHE A 83 -1.38 1.11 14.55
N LYS A 84 -1.97 0.50 15.59
CA LYS A 84 -3.38 0.73 15.95
C LYS A 84 -3.65 2.19 16.31
N ASN A 85 -2.77 2.84 17.06
CA ASN A 85 -2.90 4.25 17.42
C ASN A 85 -2.70 5.16 16.19
N TYR A 86 -1.75 4.80 15.32
CA TYR A 86 -1.56 5.45 14.03
C TYR A 86 -2.84 5.41 13.19
N LEU A 87 -3.45 4.23 13.02
CA LEU A 87 -4.70 4.08 12.27
C LEU A 87 -5.84 4.92 12.83
N LYS A 88 -5.99 4.97 14.17
CA LYS A 88 -6.97 5.86 14.82
C LYS A 88 -6.73 7.33 14.47
N THR A 89 -5.45 7.74 14.40
CA THR A 89 -5.08 9.12 14.12
C THR A 89 -5.36 9.50 12.65
N VAL A 90 -5.00 8.64 11.69
CA VAL A 90 -5.20 8.92 10.27
C VAL A 90 -6.62 8.66 9.78
N LYS A 91 -7.47 7.98 10.56
CA LYS A 91 -8.87 7.68 10.19
C LYS A 91 -9.65 8.95 9.80
N SER A 92 -9.33 10.09 10.39
CA SER A 92 -10.00 11.36 10.10
C SER A 92 -9.80 11.89 8.67
N VAL A 93 -8.82 11.36 7.92
CA VAL A 93 -8.58 11.70 6.51
C VAL A 93 -8.96 10.56 5.56
N ILE A 94 -9.44 9.42 6.09
CA ILE A 94 -9.92 8.27 5.33
C ILE A 94 -11.43 8.23 5.45
N GLY A 95 -12.15 8.38 4.34
CA GLY A 95 -13.60 8.29 4.34
C GLY A 95 -14.12 6.85 4.49
N ASP A 96 -15.35 6.69 4.97
CA ASP A 96 -15.98 5.38 5.19
C ASP A 96 -16.15 4.52 3.92
N LYS A 97 -16.07 5.14 2.75
CA LYS A 97 -16.16 4.49 1.43
C LYS A 97 -14.83 4.62 0.65
N SER A 98 -13.73 4.85 1.34
CA SER A 98 -12.42 4.98 0.68
C SER A 98 -12.05 3.72 -0.08
N LEU A 99 -11.31 3.90 -1.16
CA LEU A 99 -10.72 2.81 -1.92
C LEU A 99 -9.53 2.23 -1.14
N LEU A 100 -9.53 0.94 -0.93
CA LEU A 100 -8.41 0.19 -0.37
C LEU A 100 -7.66 -0.47 -1.51
N VAL A 101 -6.40 -0.10 -1.67
CA VAL A 101 -5.53 -0.64 -2.72
C VAL A 101 -4.56 -1.64 -2.09
N ILE A 102 -4.56 -2.85 -2.62
CA ILE A 102 -3.79 -3.98 -2.12
C ILE A 102 -2.71 -4.31 -3.16
N ASP A 103 -1.46 -4.39 -2.72
CA ASP A 103 -0.36 -4.78 -3.60
C ASP A 103 0.80 -5.40 -2.80
N GLY A 104 1.56 -6.27 -3.46
CA GLY A 104 2.83 -6.80 -2.97
C GLY A 104 4.00 -5.89 -3.38
N GLY A 105 5.10 -6.00 -2.66
CA GLY A 105 6.35 -5.33 -2.97
C GLY A 105 7.54 -6.15 -2.47
N ASP A 106 8.71 -5.59 -2.59
CA ASP A 106 9.97 -6.20 -2.22
C ASP A 106 10.90 -5.19 -1.54
N ILE A 107 11.84 -5.70 -0.75
CA ILE A 107 13.01 -4.99 -0.25
C ILE A 107 14.21 -5.78 -0.74
N THR A 108 14.85 -5.33 -1.82
CA THR A 108 15.98 -6.04 -2.40
C THR A 108 17.28 -5.73 -1.66
N LYS A 109 18.10 -6.78 -1.44
CA LYS A 109 19.38 -6.72 -0.75
C LYS A 109 20.41 -7.62 -1.47
N PRO A 110 20.78 -7.29 -2.73
CA PRO A 110 21.52 -8.22 -3.61
C PRO A 110 22.81 -8.76 -3.02
N CYS A 111 23.55 -7.91 -2.26
CA CYS A 111 24.85 -8.26 -1.67
C CYS A 111 24.74 -8.77 -0.22
N ALA A 112 23.53 -8.91 0.34
CA ALA A 112 23.39 -9.34 1.72
C ALA A 112 23.42 -10.87 1.84
N THR A 113 24.27 -11.37 2.75
CA THR A 113 24.42 -12.81 3.03
C THR A 113 24.22 -13.15 4.50
N LYS A 114 24.19 -12.14 5.38
CA LYS A 114 24.15 -12.31 6.85
C LYS A 114 22.93 -11.65 7.49
N MET A 115 21.89 -11.36 6.71
CA MET A 115 20.63 -10.87 7.23
C MET A 115 19.76 -12.06 7.62
N GLU A 116 19.06 -11.95 8.76
CA GLU A 116 18.23 -13.00 9.32
C GLU A 116 17.10 -13.36 8.35
N ASP A 117 16.91 -14.66 8.10
CA ASP A 117 15.87 -15.24 7.25
C ASP A 117 15.76 -14.56 5.86
N ILE A 118 16.89 -14.15 5.27
CA ILE A 118 16.88 -13.56 3.93
C ILE A 118 16.53 -14.61 2.89
N SER A 119 15.58 -14.30 2.00
CA SER A 119 15.14 -15.20 0.93
C SER A 119 15.44 -14.62 -0.45
N ILE A 120 15.13 -15.38 -1.49
CA ILE A 120 15.16 -14.91 -2.87
C ILE A 120 13.81 -14.30 -3.20
N VAL A 121 13.83 -13.01 -3.58
CA VAL A 121 12.63 -12.28 -3.99
C VAL A 121 12.76 -11.81 -5.44
N ARG A 122 11.63 -11.63 -6.11
CA ARG A 122 11.60 -11.03 -7.42
C ARG A 122 11.55 -9.51 -7.28
N ASP A 123 12.59 -8.83 -7.74
CA ASP A 123 12.65 -7.37 -7.82
C ASP A 123 11.56 -6.85 -8.78
N GLY A 124 10.60 -6.12 -8.25
CA GLY A 124 9.48 -5.58 -9.02
C GLY A 124 9.89 -4.57 -10.09
N SER A 125 11.08 -3.96 -9.98
CA SER A 125 11.58 -2.95 -10.92
C SER A 125 12.31 -3.55 -12.12
N THR A 126 13.13 -4.59 -11.90
CA THR A 126 13.95 -5.24 -12.94
C THR A 126 13.39 -6.57 -13.39
N GLY A 127 12.55 -7.20 -12.59
CA GLY A 127 12.03 -8.56 -12.82
C GLY A 127 13.02 -9.68 -12.49
N GLU A 128 14.23 -9.34 -12.02
CA GLU A 128 15.29 -10.28 -11.64
C GLU A 128 15.06 -10.85 -10.24
N TYR A 129 15.63 -12.02 -9.97
CA TYR A 129 15.61 -12.63 -8.64
C TYR A 129 16.86 -12.20 -7.86
N LYS A 130 16.66 -11.68 -6.64
CA LYS A 130 17.71 -11.14 -5.77
C LYS A 130 17.44 -11.54 -4.31
N ASN A 131 18.47 -11.52 -3.48
CA ASN A 131 18.31 -11.63 -2.04
C ASN A 131 17.44 -10.48 -1.52
N GLY A 132 16.51 -10.77 -0.60
CA GLY A 132 15.62 -9.75 -0.05
C GLY A 132 14.49 -10.29 0.81
N TYR A 133 13.48 -9.44 0.99
CA TYR A 133 12.26 -9.73 1.74
C TYR A 133 11.05 -9.32 0.91
N TYR A 134 9.98 -10.10 1.01
CA TYR A 134 8.69 -9.69 0.49
C TYR A 134 8.01 -8.68 1.40
N THR A 135 7.24 -7.79 0.81
CA THR A 135 6.38 -6.89 1.56
C THR A 135 4.94 -6.97 1.06
N MET A 136 4.00 -6.87 1.98
CA MET A 136 2.60 -6.70 1.68
C MET A 136 2.16 -5.35 2.17
N GLY A 137 1.65 -4.50 1.28
CA GLY A 137 1.17 -3.17 1.61
C GLY A 137 -0.29 -2.98 1.23
N ILE A 138 -1.03 -2.26 2.07
CA ILE A 138 -2.38 -1.81 1.74
C ILE A 138 -2.48 -0.33 2.05
N THR A 139 -2.96 0.44 1.08
CA THR A 139 -3.21 1.87 1.26
C THR A 139 -4.69 2.17 1.11
N ALA A 140 -5.21 3.05 1.98
CA ALA A 140 -6.49 3.70 1.76
C ALA A 140 -6.25 5.01 1.02
N LEU A 141 -7.12 5.37 0.08
CA LEU A 141 -7.04 6.68 -0.54
C LEU A 141 -7.75 7.71 0.34
N SER A 142 -7.08 8.85 0.58
CA SER A 142 -7.65 9.95 1.36
C SER A 142 -8.93 10.51 0.70
N SER A 143 -9.75 11.21 1.49
CA SER A 143 -11.10 11.59 1.08
C SER A 143 -11.11 12.58 -0.09
N GLU A 144 -10.27 13.59 -0.07
CA GLU A 144 -10.28 14.69 -1.05
C GLU A 144 -9.22 14.49 -2.13
N ARG A 145 -7.96 14.44 -1.77
CA ARG A 145 -6.81 14.42 -2.70
C ARG A 145 -6.47 13.05 -3.24
N LYS A 146 -7.09 11.99 -2.70
CA LYS A 146 -6.82 10.60 -3.09
C LYS A 146 -5.34 10.21 -2.88
N LEU A 147 -4.72 10.72 -1.81
CA LEU A 147 -3.37 10.37 -1.42
C LEU A 147 -3.33 8.97 -0.80
N PRO A 148 -2.26 8.18 -1.04
CA PRO A 148 -2.14 6.87 -0.43
C PRO A 148 -1.78 7.00 1.06
N ILE A 149 -2.70 6.64 1.93
CA ILE A 149 -2.50 6.53 3.37
C ILE A 149 -2.29 5.04 3.70
N PRO A 150 -1.10 4.62 4.14
CA PRO A 150 -0.88 3.21 4.47
C PRO A 150 -1.78 2.76 5.62
N VAL A 151 -2.45 1.63 5.45
CA VAL A 151 -3.37 1.06 6.46
C VAL A 151 -3.03 -0.37 6.84
N TYR A 152 -2.05 -0.96 6.17
CA TYR A 152 -1.47 -2.25 6.51
C TYR A 152 -0.07 -2.34 5.90
N THR A 153 0.85 -2.92 6.64
CA THR A 153 2.17 -3.28 6.14
C THR A 153 2.66 -4.55 6.82
N ARG A 154 3.36 -5.39 6.08
CA ARG A 154 4.02 -6.58 6.60
C ARG A 154 5.25 -6.92 5.76
N VAL A 155 6.37 -7.14 6.44
CA VAL A 155 7.57 -7.76 5.86
C VAL A 155 7.55 -9.23 6.22
N TYR A 156 7.74 -10.10 5.23
CA TYR A 156 7.76 -11.55 5.40
C TYR A 156 8.80 -12.19 4.47
N THR A 157 9.12 -13.44 4.75
CA THR A 157 10.08 -14.23 4.00
C THR A 157 9.67 -15.69 3.97
N SER A 158 10.07 -16.43 2.93
CA SER A 158 9.85 -17.86 2.82
C SER A 158 10.66 -18.67 3.83
N GLU A 159 11.69 -18.08 4.42
CA GLU A 159 12.58 -18.73 5.38
C GLU A 159 12.02 -18.74 6.83
N GLU A 160 10.94 -18.01 7.09
CA GLU A 160 10.28 -18.03 8.42
C GLU A 160 9.66 -19.41 8.69
N LYS A 161 9.86 -19.95 9.88
CA LYS A 161 9.30 -21.26 10.31
C LYS A 161 7.77 -21.35 10.17
N ASN A 162 7.06 -20.24 10.32
CA ASN A 162 5.61 -20.17 10.26
C ASN A 162 5.09 -19.61 8.92
N PHE A 163 5.95 -19.49 7.92
CA PHE A 163 5.53 -19.12 6.57
C PHE A 163 4.79 -20.29 5.92
N ILE A 164 3.62 -20.01 5.38
CA ILE A 164 2.81 -21.02 4.67
C ILE A 164 2.84 -20.70 3.16
N SER A 165 2.42 -19.52 2.79
CA SER A 165 2.42 -19.05 1.40
C SER A 165 2.21 -17.55 1.31
N GLU A 166 2.55 -16.95 0.17
CA GLU A 166 2.23 -15.54 -0.12
C GLU A 166 0.71 -15.28 -0.05
N ASP A 167 -0.10 -16.23 -0.53
CA ASP A 167 -1.56 -16.11 -0.46
C ASP A 167 -2.07 -15.99 0.99
N ASP A 168 -1.45 -16.71 1.94
CA ASP A 168 -1.82 -16.62 3.36
C ASP A 168 -1.44 -15.26 3.96
N GLU A 169 -0.31 -14.68 3.56
CA GLU A 169 0.08 -13.33 4.00
C GLU A 169 -0.91 -12.27 3.46
N VAL A 170 -1.35 -12.40 2.21
CA VAL A 170 -2.40 -11.55 1.63
C VAL A 170 -3.72 -11.70 2.39
N LEU A 171 -4.14 -12.94 2.68
CA LEU A 171 -5.37 -13.21 3.44
C LEU A 171 -5.31 -12.67 4.88
N LYS A 172 -4.14 -12.67 5.53
CA LYS A 172 -3.94 -11.99 6.82
C LYS A 172 -4.24 -10.49 6.71
N GLY A 173 -3.72 -9.83 5.68
CA GLY A 173 -4.00 -8.43 5.38
C GLY A 173 -5.48 -8.15 5.13
N LEU A 174 -6.16 -9.00 4.34
CA LEU A 174 -7.60 -8.88 4.07
C LEU A 174 -8.45 -9.06 5.34
N LYS A 175 -8.12 -10.04 6.19
CA LYS A 175 -8.79 -10.24 7.49
C LYS A 175 -8.62 -9.03 8.40
N PHE A 176 -7.42 -8.46 8.44
CA PHE A 176 -7.14 -7.23 9.18
C PHE A 176 -7.99 -6.07 8.70
N LEU A 177 -8.09 -5.86 7.37
CA LEU A 177 -8.93 -4.80 6.79
C LEU A 177 -10.40 -4.96 7.14
N SER A 178 -10.94 -6.18 7.03
CA SER A 178 -12.34 -6.46 7.33
C SER A 178 -12.69 -6.12 8.77
N LYS A 179 -11.76 -6.43 9.70
CA LYS A 179 -11.88 -6.10 11.13
C LYS A 179 -11.78 -4.59 11.40
N THR A 180 -10.91 -3.88 10.66
CA THR A 180 -10.57 -2.47 10.94
C THR A 180 -11.49 -1.49 10.23
N PHE A 181 -11.83 -1.75 8.96
CA PHE A 181 -12.58 -0.85 8.08
C PHE A 181 -13.97 -1.37 7.69
N GLY A 182 -14.31 -2.61 8.06
CA GLY A 182 -15.58 -3.24 7.70
C GLY A 182 -15.68 -3.55 6.19
N LYS A 183 -16.92 -3.70 5.72
CA LYS A 183 -17.23 -4.21 4.37
C LYS A 183 -17.62 -3.10 3.37
N GLY A 184 -17.73 -1.86 3.82
CA GLY A 184 -18.19 -0.72 2.99
C GLY A 184 -17.21 -0.27 1.92
N ASN A 185 -15.94 -0.43 2.19
CA ASN A 185 -14.83 -0.02 1.33
C ASN A 185 -14.67 -0.93 0.11
N ILE A 186 -14.22 -0.37 -1.02
CA ILE A 186 -13.90 -1.15 -2.22
C ILE A 186 -12.44 -1.57 -2.16
N ARG A 187 -12.17 -2.85 -2.38
CA ARG A 187 -10.82 -3.42 -2.43
C ARG A 187 -10.39 -3.58 -3.88
N THR A 188 -9.23 -3.03 -4.23
CA THR A 188 -8.72 -3.04 -5.59
C THR A 188 -7.39 -3.77 -5.66
N PHE A 189 -7.28 -4.67 -6.64
CA PHE A 189 -6.12 -5.53 -6.80
C PHE A 189 -5.64 -5.52 -8.25
N ASP A 190 -4.34 -5.74 -8.43
CA ASP A 190 -3.78 -5.92 -9.74
C ASP A 190 -4.04 -7.35 -10.30
N ARG A 191 -3.48 -7.63 -11.48
CA ARG A 191 -3.63 -8.91 -12.16
C ARG A 191 -2.91 -10.08 -11.45
N GLY A 192 -1.92 -9.79 -10.61
CA GLY A 192 -1.22 -10.80 -9.81
C GLY A 192 -2.17 -11.49 -8.84
N PHE A 193 -3.13 -10.75 -8.33
CA PHE A 193 -4.12 -11.23 -7.35
C PHE A 193 -5.35 -11.91 -7.99
N ASP A 194 -5.34 -12.21 -9.27
CA ASP A 194 -6.40 -12.99 -9.92
C ASP A 194 -6.28 -14.48 -9.54
N ASN A 195 -6.72 -14.81 -8.33
CA ASN A 195 -6.63 -16.11 -7.68
C ASN A 195 -7.98 -16.51 -7.06
N ASN A 196 -8.36 -17.78 -7.20
CA ASN A 196 -9.64 -18.31 -6.70
C ASN A 196 -9.78 -18.17 -5.18
N ARG A 197 -8.69 -18.30 -4.40
CA ARG A 197 -8.71 -18.12 -2.93
C ARG A 197 -9.19 -16.73 -2.53
N TYR A 198 -8.76 -15.70 -3.24
CA TYR A 198 -9.16 -14.31 -2.94
C TYR A 198 -10.62 -14.07 -3.30
N TYR A 199 -11.10 -14.56 -4.46
CA TYR A 199 -12.52 -14.46 -4.81
C TYR A 199 -13.40 -15.18 -3.80
N GLN A 200 -13.02 -16.40 -3.39
CA GLN A 200 -13.76 -17.16 -2.38
C GLN A 200 -13.83 -16.39 -1.06
N TYR A 201 -12.70 -15.82 -0.58
CA TYR A 201 -12.67 -15.03 0.63
C TYR A 201 -13.57 -13.79 0.54
N LEU A 202 -13.38 -12.98 -0.51
CA LEU A 202 -14.10 -11.71 -0.69
C LEU A 202 -15.60 -11.91 -0.83
N LEU A 203 -16.04 -12.91 -1.60
CA LEU A 203 -17.45 -13.22 -1.80
C LEU A 203 -18.09 -13.80 -0.54
N SER A 204 -17.44 -14.75 0.15
CA SER A 204 -17.93 -15.32 1.40
C SER A 204 -18.09 -14.26 2.50
N ASN A 205 -17.24 -13.25 2.51
CA ASN A 205 -17.33 -12.14 3.46
C ASN A 205 -18.21 -10.96 2.97
N LYS A 206 -18.81 -11.07 1.77
CA LYS A 206 -19.64 -10.02 1.14
C LYS A 206 -18.87 -8.69 0.99
N GLU A 207 -17.59 -8.76 0.66
CA GLU A 207 -16.73 -7.61 0.49
C GLU A 207 -16.76 -7.08 -0.94
N LYS A 208 -16.71 -5.75 -1.09
CA LYS A 208 -16.72 -5.10 -2.41
C LYS A 208 -15.31 -5.11 -3.01
N PHE A 209 -15.20 -5.49 -4.29
CA PHE A 209 -13.90 -5.56 -4.93
C PHE A 209 -13.91 -5.20 -6.42
N VAL A 210 -12.72 -4.86 -6.92
CA VAL A 210 -12.36 -4.77 -8.33
C VAL A 210 -10.99 -5.44 -8.51
N ILE A 211 -10.94 -6.52 -9.25
CA ILE A 211 -9.70 -7.29 -9.53
C ILE A 211 -9.46 -7.31 -11.04
N ARG A 212 -8.23 -6.99 -11.47
CA ARG A 212 -7.84 -7.18 -12.86
C ARG A 212 -7.61 -8.66 -13.14
N ALA A 213 -8.35 -9.21 -14.13
CA ALA A 213 -8.29 -10.62 -14.46
C ALA A 213 -7.12 -10.96 -15.39
N LYS A 214 -6.61 -12.19 -15.27
CA LYS A 214 -5.69 -12.82 -16.22
C LYS A 214 -6.46 -13.20 -17.48
N LYS A 215 -5.81 -13.11 -18.66
CA LYS A 215 -6.43 -13.41 -19.96
C LYS A 215 -6.81 -14.88 -20.14
N ASN A 216 -6.13 -15.77 -19.44
CA ASN A 216 -6.35 -17.21 -19.49
C ASN A 216 -7.41 -17.69 -18.50
N ARG A 217 -8.08 -16.79 -17.75
CA ARG A 217 -9.15 -17.18 -16.84
C ARG A 217 -10.37 -17.66 -17.59
N ASP A 218 -10.97 -18.76 -17.10
CA ASP A 218 -12.29 -19.21 -17.53
C ASP A 218 -13.38 -18.64 -16.62
N VAL A 219 -14.51 -18.28 -17.24
CA VAL A 219 -15.73 -17.79 -16.58
C VAL A 219 -16.94 -18.54 -17.09
N ILE A 220 -18.07 -18.41 -16.40
CA ILE A 220 -19.37 -18.94 -16.84
C ILE A 220 -20.19 -17.79 -17.39
N TYR A 221 -20.60 -17.90 -18.63
CA TYR A 221 -21.49 -16.96 -19.33
C TYR A 221 -22.67 -17.70 -19.93
N LYS A 222 -23.89 -17.30 -19.57
CA LYS A 222 -25.13 -17.99 -20.01
C LYS A 222 -25.08 -19.52 -19.83
N GLY A 223 -24.60 -19.95 -18.65
CA GLY A 223 -24.48 -21.38 -18.30
C GLY A 223 -23.31 -22.14 -18.95
N LYS A 224 -22.53 -21.53 -19.84
CA LYS A 224 -21.41 -22.17 -20.53
C LYS A 224 -20.07 -21.62 -20.06
N LYS A 225 -19.11 -22.52 -19.86
CA LYS A 225 -17.70 -22.17 -19.57
C LYS A 225 -17.05 -21.57 -20.83
N ILE A 226 -16.42 -20.40 -20.68
CA ILE A 226 -15.75 -19.68 -21.76
C ILE A 226 -14.51 -18.95 -21.24
N ASN A 227 -13.45 -18.88 -22.06
CA ASN A 227 -12.29 -18.04 -21.75
C ASN A 227 -12.69 -16.55 -21.74
N ILE A 228 -12.22 -15.83 -20.71
CA ILE A 228 -12.60 -14.42 -20.46
C ILE A 228 -12.24 -13.48 -21.60
N LEU A 229 -11.09 -13.67 -22.25
CA LEU A 229 -10.66 -12.84 -23.40
C LEU A 229 -11.48 -13.13 -24.64
N LYS A 230 -11.80 -14.42 -24.92
CA LYS A 230 -12.72 -14.81 -26.00
C LYS A 230 -14.10 -14.22 -25.79
N LEU A 231 -14.58 -14.17 -24.53
CA LEU A 231 -15.84 -13.52 -24.20
C LEU A 231 -15.77 -12.01 -24.42
N ALA A 232 -14.73 -11.35 -23.91
CA ALA A 232 -14.56 -9.90 -24.04
C ALA A 232 -14.57 -9.45 -25.53
N ASN A 233 -13.89 -10.18 -26.41
CA ASN A 233 -13.82 -9.87 -27.84
C ASN A 233 -15.17 -9.88 -28.59
N LYS A 234 -16.21 -10.48 -27.98
CA LYS A 234 -17.58 -10.45 -28.54
C LYS A 234 -18.31 -9.13 -28.21
N PHE A 235 -17.74 -8.28 -27.36
CA PHE A 235 -18.38 -7.05 -26.88
C PHE A 235 -17.48 -5.84 -27.15
N LYS A 236 -17.83 -5.02 -28.13
CA LYS A 236 -17.03 -3.90 -28.68
C LYS A 236 -17.02 -2.60 -27.85
N GLY A 237 -17.63 -2.58 -26.69
CA GLY A 237 -17.72 -1.38 -25.83
C GLY A 237 -18.96 -0.55 -26.09
N LYS A 238 -19.89 -0.57 -25.11
CA LYS A 238 -21.16 0.15 -25.14
C LYS A 238 -21.03 1.61 -24.72
N TYR A 239 -20.17 1.88 -23.74
CA TYR A 239 -20.05 3.20 -23.11
C TYR A 239 -18.70 3.84 -23.40
N SER A 240 -18.68 5.14 -23.70
CA SER A 240 -17.45 5.92 -23.88
C SER A 240 -16.97 6.49 -22.55
N LEU A 241 -15.66 6.37 -22.30
CA LEU A 241 -14.95 6.94 -21.17
C LEU A 241 -13.73 7.72 -21.67
N LYS A 242 -13.75 9.04 -21.51
CA LYS A 242 -12.57 9.88 -21.74
C LYS A 242 -11.72 9.90 -20.46
N TYR A 243 -10.45 9.59 -20.58
CA TYR A 243 -9.51 9.58 -19.48
C TYR A 243 -8.23 10.29 -19.88
N THR A 244 -7.77 11.22 -19.06
CA THR A 244 -6.48 11.90 -19.26
C THR A 244 -5.49 11.38 -18.24
N LYS A 245 -4.38 10.81 -18.69
CA LYS A 245 -3.26 10.39 -17.84
C LYS A 245 -2.50 11.61 -17.31
N LYS A 246 -1.75 11.45 -16.21
CA LYS A 246 -0.93 12.53 -15.63
C LYS A 246 0.08 13.16 -16.62
N ASN A 247 0.57 12.38 -17.58
CA ASN A 247 1.46 12.86 -18.66
C ASN A 247 0.73 13.57 -19.81
N GLY A 248 -0.55 13.94 -19.64
CA GLY A 248 -1.36 14.62 -20.64
C GLY A 248 -1.95 13.71 -21.71
N PHE A 249 -1.58 12.42 -21.79
CA PHE A 249 -2.14 11.49 -22.74
C PHE A 249 -3.65 11.31 -22.54
N LYS A 250 -4.42 11.61 -23.59
CA LYS A 250 -5.88 11.42 -23.61
C LYS A 250 -6.21 10.05 -24.19
N ALA A 251 -6.88 9.21 -23.43
CA ALA A 251 -7.41 7.93 -23.88
C ALA A 251 -8.92 8.04 -24.10
N ASP A 252 -9.38 7.70 -25.29
CA ASP A 252 -10.81 7.51 -25.57
C ASP A 252 -11.12 6.02 -25.45
N CYS A 253 -11.67 5.66 -24.33
CA CYS A 253 -11.91 4.28 -23.96
C CYS A 253 -13.35 3.87 -24.23
N LYS A 254 -13.53 2.61 -24.61
CA LYS A 254 -14.83 1.97 -24.75
C LYS A 254 -15.01 0.91 -23.67
N VAL A 255 -16.12 0.98 -22.94
CA VAL A 255 -16.42 0.10 -21.80
C VAL A 255 -17.63 -0.75 -22.10
N SER A 256 -17.52 -2.06 -21.89
CA SER A 256 -18.63 -3.01 -21.85
C SER A 256 -18.76 -3.64 -20.48
N VAL A 257 -19.96 -4.03 -20.10
CA VAL A 257 -20.23 -4.84 -18.91
C VAL A 257 -20.96 -6.10 -19.32
N ILE A 258 -20.49 -7.22 -18.82
CA ILE A 258 -20.98 -8.54 -19.14
C ILE A 258 -21.25 -9.27 -17.83
N PRO A 259 -22.49 -9.69 -17.52
CA PRO A 259 -22.77 -10.55 -16.38
C PRO A 259 -22.06 -11.89 -16.55
N ILE A 260 -21.32 -12.30 -15.53
CA ILE A 260 -20.58 -13.56 -15.50
C ILE A 260 -20.69 -14.21 -14.14
N LYS A 261 -20.27 -15.49 -14.07
CA LYS A 261 -19.98 -16.18 -12.81
C LYS A 261 -18.57 -16.77 -12.89
N LEU A 262 -17.93 -16.94 -11.75
CA LEU A 262 -16.65 -17.65 -11.68
C LEU A 262 -16.88 -19.16 -11.56
N VAL A 263 -15.98 -19.95 -12.15
CA VAL A 263 -16.04 -21.42 -12.05
C VAL A 263 -15.95 -21.88 -10.59
N CYS A 264 -15.13 -21.19 -9.78
CA CYS A 264 -14.97 -21.49 -8.35
C CYS A 264 -16.12 -20.97 -7.47
N ARG A 265 -17.04 -20.14 -8.02
CA ARG A 265 -18.21 -19.56 -7.34
C ARG A 265 -19.38 -19.43 -8.32
N PRO A 266 -20.00 -20.55 -8.76
CA PRO A 266 -21.00 -20.57 -9.83
C PRO A 266 -22.35 -19.97 -9.41
N ASN A 267 -22.58 -19.78 -8.12
CA ASN A 267 -23.81 -19.20 -7.59
C ASN A 267 -23.73 -17.65 -7.44
N ASP A 268 -22.52 -17.08 -7.45
CA ASP A 268 -22.36 -15.63 -7.27
C ASP A 268 -22.36 -14.90 -8.62
N GLU A 269 -23.26 -13.91 -8.77
CA GLU A 269 -23.31 -13.05 -9.94
C GLU A 269 -22.27 -11.94 -9.84
N LEU A 270 -21.46 -11.81 -10.88
CA LEU A 270 -20.37 -10.84 -11.00
C LEU A 270 -20.46 -10.11 -12.33
N ASN A 271 -19.74 -9.02 -12.43
CA ASN A 271 -19.59 -8.25 -13.64
C ASN A 271 -18.15 -8.35 -14.17
N LEU A 272 -18.03 -8.75 -15.44
CA LEU A 272 -16.82 -8.51 -16.22
C LEU A 272 -16.95 -7.14 -16.88
N VAL A 273 -16.15 -6.19 -16.43
CA VAL A 273 -16.02 -4.86 -17.05
C VAL A 273 -14.83 -4.88 -17.97
N VAL A 274 -15.08 -4.75 -19.26
CA VAL A 274 -14.07 -4.75 -20.33
C VAL A 274 -13.83 -3.32 -20.76
N CYS A 275 -12.57 -2.86 -20.73
CA CYS A 275 -12.22 -1.52 -21.15
C CYS A 275 -11.16 -1.57 -22.26
N TYR A 276 -11.50 -1.07 -23.45
CA TYR A 276 -10.65 -0.90 -24.62
C TYR A 276 -10.08 0.52 -24.66
N GLY A 277 -8.92 0.71 -25.25
CA GLY A 277 -8.31 2.03 -25.48
C GLY A 277 -7.14 2.38 -24.58
N PHE A 278 -6.78 1.56 -23.57
CA PHE A 278 -5.57 1.76 -22.76
C PHE A 278 -4.30 1.14 -23.33
N GLY A 279 -4.41 0.23 -24.27
CA GLY A 279 -3.30 -0.48 -24.90
C GLY A 279 -3.80 -1.37 -26.03
N LYS A 280 -2.92 -2.22 -26.55
CA LYS A 280 -3.26 -3.17 -27.65
C LYS A 280 -4.37 -4.15 -27.27
N GLU A 281 -4.50 -4.46 -25.99
CA GLU A 281 -5.44 -5.46 -25.48
C GLU A 281 -6.39 -4.85 -24.45
N PRO A 282 -7.61 -5.40 -24.31
CA PRO A 282 -8.59 -4.90 -23.37
C PRO A 282 -8.15 -5.13 -21.91
N MET A 283 -8.46 -4.17 -21.07
CA MET A 283 -8.37 -4.34 -19.62
C MET A 283 -9.62 -5.08 -19.13
N LEU A 284 -9.42 -6.21 -18.47
CA LEU A 284 -10.47 -7.10 -17.97
C LEU A 284 -10.56 -6.93 -16.46
N LEU A 285 -11.70 -6.45 -15.96
CA LEU A 285 -11.94 -6.24 -14.54
C LEU A 285 -13.11 -7.10 -14.06
N ILE A 286 -12.91 -7.89 -13.01
CA ILE A 286 -13.98 -8.64 -12.35
C ILE A 286 -14.39 -7.90 -11.08
N SER A 287 -15.68 -7.69 -10.90
CA SER A 287 -16.23 -6.94 -9.78
C SER A 287 -17.61 -7.45 -9.37
N ASN A 288 -17.94 -7.32 -8.08
CA ASN A 288 -19.27 -7.50 -7.53
C ASN A 288 -20.02 -6.17 -7.31
N LEU A 289 -19.48 -5.06 -7.81
CA LEU A 289 -20.16 -3.77 -7.76
C LEU A 289 -21.27 -3.71 -8.80
N LYS A 290 -22.36 -2.99 -8.49
CA LYS A 290 -23.42 -2.70 -9.47
C LYS A 290 -22.87 -1.96 -10.68
N SER A 291 -23.35 -2.28 -11.87
CA SER A 291 -22.86 -1.75 -13.14
C SER A 291 -23.97 -1.62 -14.19
N ASP A 292 -25.20 -1.32 -13.74
CA ASP A 292 -26.40 -1.36 -14.57
C ASP A 292 -26.44 -0.23 -15.60
N ASP A 293 -25.71 0.85 -15.40
CA ASP A 293 -25.67 2.02 -16.26
C ASP A 293 -24.24 2.48 -16.65
N LYS A 294 -24.17 3.48 -17.53
CA LYS A 294 -22.92 4.10 -17.99
C LYS A 294 -22.10 4.66 -16.82
N ARG A 295 -22.76 5.31 -15.85
CA ARG A 295 -22.10 5.98 -14.73
C ARG A 295 -21.40 4.96 -13.84
N LEU A 296 -22.10 3.92 -13.42
CA LEU A 296 -21.58 2.85 -12.56
C LEU A 296 -20.47 2.05 -13.26
N SER A 297 -20.70 1.69 -14.53
CA SER A 297 -19.74 0.93 -15.35
C SER A 297 -18.41 1.68 -15.51
N THR A 298 -18.46 2.96 -15.86
CA THR A 298 -17.26 3.79 -16.01
C THR A 298 -16.60 4.11 -14.66
N ALA A 299 -17.36 4.17 -13.56
CA ALA A 299 -16.85 4.34 -12.21
C ALA A 299 -15.96 3.16 -11.79
N ILE A 300 -16.31 1.90 -12.13
CA ILE A 300 -15.47 0.73 -11.84
C ILE A 300 -14.10 0.86 -12.51
N VAL A 301 -14.07 1.29 -13.78
CA VAL A 301 -12.80 1.55 -14.49
C VAL A 301 -11.99 2.64 -13.78
N LYS A 302 -12.62 3.76 -13.42
CA LYS A 302 -11.95 4.86 -12.70
C LYS A 302 -11.39 4.42 -11.35
N VAL A 303 -12.16 3.63 -10.60
CA VAL A 303 -11.75 3.03 -9.32
C VAL A 303 -10.51 2.17 -9.52
N TYR A 304 -10.50 1.31 -10.54
CA TYR A 304 -9.33 0.48 -10.83
C TYR A 304 -8.10 1.34 -11.22
N LEU A 305 -8.28 2.37 -12.01
CA LEU A 305 -7.17 3.25 -12.41
C LEU A 305 -6.54 4.00 -11.21
N MET A 306 -7.31 4.26 -10.14
CA MET A 306 -6.76 4.81 -8.91
C MET A 306 -5.87 3.83 -8.15
N ARG A 307 -5.90 2.52 -8.44
CA ARG A 307 -4.99 1.52 -7.88
C ARG A 307 -3.52 1.94 -8.00
N TRP A 308 -3.19 2.63 -9.08
CA TRP A 308 -1.82 3.09 -9.33
C TRP A 308 -1.22 3.95 -8.17
N ARG A 309 -2.06 4.50 -7.28
CA ARG A 309 -1.61 5.26 -6.11
C ARG A 309 -0.73 4.45 -5.14
N ILE A 310 -0.87 3.13 -5.08
CA ILE A 310 -0.01 2.30 -4.24
C ILE A 310 1.42 2.22 -4.78
N GLU A 311 1.61 2.35 -6.08
CA GLU A 311 2.93 2.40 -6.70
C GLU A 311 3.67 3.71 -6.28
N GLU A 312 2.93 4.81 -6.08
CA GLU A 312 3.48 6.05 -5.50
C GLU A 312 3.95 5.81 -4.06
N TYR A 313 3.19 5.05 -3.25
CA TYR A 313 3.59 4.68 -1.89
C TYR A 313 4.88 3.86 -1.86
N TYR A 314 5.01 2.81 -2.66
CA TYR A 314 6.22 1.99 -2.72
C TYR A 314 7.41 2.79 -3.22
N ARG A 315 7.24 3.55 -4.29
CA ARG A 315 8.28 4.41 -4.84
C ARG A 315 8.75 5.43 -3.81
N PHE A 316 7.83 6.03 -3.06
CA PHE A 316 8.17 7.00 -2.01
C PHE A 316 9.05 6.36 -0.93
N LYS A 317 8.72 5.16 -0.46
CA LYS A 317 9.56 4.42 0.49
C LYS A 317 10.95 4.10 -0.07
N LYS A 318 11.01 3.60 -1.31
CA LYS A 318 12.27 3.18 -1.93
C LYS A 318 13.16 4.38 -2.31
N GLN A 319 12.60 5.44 -2.88
CA GLN A 319 13.36 6.56 -3.43
C GLN A 319 13.53 7.71 -2.44
N GLN A 320 12.51 8.06 -1.66
CA GLN A 320 12.58 9.18 -0.73
C GLN A 320 13.21 8.79 0.62
N PHE A 321 12.93 7.60 1.12
CA PHE A 321 13.49 7.12 2.38
C PHE A 321 14.59 6.07 2.19
N ASN A 322 15.02 5.79 0.97
CA ASN A 322 16.07 4.83 0.64
C ASN A 322 15.87 3.49 1.39
N LEU A 323 14.64 2.95 1.39
CA LEU A 323 14.30 1.77 2.19
C LEU A 323 15.23 0.57 1.90
N GLU A 324 15.64 0.40 0.66
CA GLU A 324 16.54 -0.69 0.26
C GLU A 324 17.99 -0.48 0.73
N ASP A 325 18.34 0.71 1.23
CA ASP A 325 19.66 1.01 1.81
C ASP A 325 19.76 0.70 3.31
N LEU A 326 18.70 0.17 3.93
CA LEU A 326 18.73 -0.24 5.34
C LEU A 326 19.91 -1.19 5.63
N ARG A 327 20.49 -1.07 6.83
CA ARG A 327 21.66 -1.86 7.25
C ARG A 327 21.44 -2.66 8.53
N VAL A 328 20.23 -2.69 9.03
CA VAL A 328 19.84 -3.57 10.15
C VAL A 328 19.74 -5.02 9.67
N ARG A 329 20.07 -5.98 10.55
CA ARG A 329 20.20 -7.39 10.13
C ARG A 329 19.12 -8.31 10.67
N SER A 330 18.59 -8.06 11.87
CA SER A 330 17.54 -8.93 12.41
C SER A 330 16.20 -8.65 11.72
N LEU A 331 15.42 -9.68 11.48
CA LEU A 331 14.11 -9.59 10.83
C LEU A 331 13.18 -8.66 11.63
N ASN A 332 13.23 -8.73 12.97
CA ASN A 332 12.46 -7.82 13.82
C ASN A 332 12.87 -6.35 13.63
N SER A 333 14.19 -6.06 13.51
CA SER A 333 14.65 -4.69 13.22
C SER A 333 14.19 -4.20 11.86
N ILE A 334 14.16 -5.07 10.84
CA ILE A 334 13.70 -4.73 9.50
C ILE A 334 12.21 -4.40 9.53
N ARG A 335 11.41 -5.22 10.21
CA ARG A 335 9.97 -5.00 10.39
C ARG A 335 9.65 -3.70 11.12
N ASN A 336 10.35 -3.44 12.20
CA ASN A 336 10.15 -2.22 12.98
C ASN A 336 10.58 -0.95 12.23
N LEU A 337 11.68 -1.02 11.49
CA LEU A 337 12.13 0.10 10.65
C LEU A 337 11.14 0.35 9.50
N GLU A 338 10.69 -0.70 8.83
CA GLU A 338 9.69 -0.61 7.77
C GLU A 338 8.35 -0.06 8.29
N LEU A 339 7.92 -0.48 9.47
CA LEU A 339 6.74 0.05 10.15
C LEU A 339 6.87 1.56 10.40
N ILE A 340 8.00 2.02 10.92
CA ILE A 340 8.26 3.44 11.18
C ILE A 340 8.26 4.25 9.88
N ILE A 341 8.91 3.74 8.83
CA ILE A 341 8.91 4.39 7.51
C ILE A 341 7.49 4.44 6.93
N THR A 342 6.71 3.37 7.07
CA THR A 342 5.31 3.34 6.69
C THR A 342 4.48 4.40 7.43
N ILE A 343 4.70 4.56 8.72
CA ILE A 343 4.06 5.61 9.53
C ILE A 343 4.52 7.00 9.10
N ALA A 344 5.80 7.17 8.73
CA ALA A 344 6.32 8.44 8.21
C ALA A 344 5.64 8.84 6.89
N VAL A 345 5.47 7.91 5.95
CA VAL A 345 4.68 8.14 4.72
C VAL A 345 3.23 8.50 5.05
N GLY A 346 2.63 7.77 6.00
CA GLY A 346 1.27 8.04 6.45
C GLY A 346 1.12 9.42 7.10
N TYR A 347 2.12 9.88 7.87
CA TYR A 347 2.16 11.23 8.43
C TYR A 347 2.18 12.30 7.33
N ILE A 348 3.03 12.12 6.30
CA ILE A 348 3.09 13.06 5.16
C ILE A 348 1.73 13.12 4.47
N GLY A 349 1.12 11.98 4.15
CA GLY A 349 -0.21 11.94 3.53
C GLY A 349 -1.28 12.60 4.40
N PHE A 350 -1.26 12.35 5.72
CA PHE A 350 -2.18 12.94 6.70
C PHE A 350 -2.05 14.47 6.78
N VAL A 351 -0.82 14.99 6.83
CA VAL A 351 -0.58 16.43 6.87
C VAL A 351 -0.94 17.08 5.54
N SER A 352 -0.60 16.43 4.43
CA SER A 352 -0.92 16.91 3.08
C SER A 352 -2.43 16.98 2.82
N GLU A 353 -3.21 16.08 3.39
CA GLU A 353 -4.67 16.11 3.26
C GLU A 353 -5.29 17.25 4.09
N LYS A 354 -4.72 17.54 5.27
CA LYS A 354 -5.28 18.53 6.21
C LYS A 354 -4.82 19.97 6.00
N TYR A 355 -3.59 20.15 5.48
CA TYR A 355 -2.94 21.47 5.50
C TYR A 355 -2.24 21.74 4.17
N GLU A 356 -2.91 22.46 3.29
CA GLU A 356 -2.42 22.79 1.94
C GLU A 356 -1.07 23.51 1.93
N GLU A 357 -0.91 24.52 2.79
CA GLU A 357 0.30 25.36 2.86
C GLU A 357 1.55 24.63 3.38
N ARG A 358 1.40 23.55 4.15
CA ARG A 358 2.53 22.81 4.74
C ARG A 358 3.18 21.80 3.79
N VAL A 359 2.49 21.42 2.73
CA VAL A 359 2.96 20.40 1.76
C VAL A 359 4.11 20.92 0.91
N THR A 360 4.05 22.18 0.49
CA THR A 360 5.07 22.80 -0.35
C THR A 360 6.46 22.80 0.29
N VAL A 361 6.50 22.84 1.61
CA VAL A 361 7.76 22.83 2.39
C VAL A 361 8.34 21.43 2.57
N MET A 362 7.48 20.41 2.74
CA MET A 362 7.94 19.01 2.80
C MET A 362 8.46 18.51 1.45
N GLN A 363 8.07 19.15 0.33
CA GLN A 363 8.58 18.82 -1.00
C GLN A 363 9.93 19.52 -1.30
N LEU A 364 10.28 20.54 -0.52
CA LEU A 364 11.52 21.32 -0.68
C LEU A 364 12.62 20.90 0.32
N MET A 365 12.33 20.08 1.31
CA MET A 365 13.29 19.47 2.24
C MET A 365 13.69 18.07 1.74
#